data_af7ca194f190ba4a523a54c946d863e0
#
_entry.id   af7ca194f190ba4a523a54c946d863e0
#
_cell.length_a   1.000
_cell.length_b   1.000
_cell.length_c   1.000
_cell.angle_alpha   90.00
_cell.angle_beta   90.00
_cell.angle_gamma   90.00
#
_symmetry.space_group_name_H-M   'P 1'
#
loop_
_entity.id
_entity.type
_entity.pdbx_description
1 polymer ?
#
loop_
_entity_poly.entity_id
_entity_poly.type
_entity_poly.pdbx_seq_one_letter_code
_entity_poly.pdbx_strand_id
1 'polypeptide(L)'
;MIEFLQHKEDITAREIIAVQQPAYIKEAELIGFDGIPALQEKAKDIQASHEQFAGYRKDGRLIGVISYEKNMHDLTICRLVVHPDGFRKGIGRALLQFVIAQNEDAEKIEVVTAEKNKPAVSLYTQAGFQKVETVKATEDLLLSVFYLYPKRNVKVVHYNEKWAELFSEEKGRLKLVFGPEIIAVHHIGSTSIPDMAAKPIIDMLIEVRSIEAVSQYDTQMKSIGYTPKGENGIAGRRYFQKGGNKRTHHVHMYEKGNPAIERHLLFRDYLRAHPEIAKEYAVLKKRLAAQHPDSIHQYIQGKDDWIKTAEENAKRWKEGRNNANGSVVCYNSENDENGGLTL
;
A
#
# COMPACT_ATOMS: atom_id res chain seq x y z
N MET A 1 -15.66 17.82 20.65
CA MET A 1 -15.98 16.60 19.85
C MET A 1 -15.34 16.72 18.49
N ILE A 2 -14.85 15.61 17.92
CA ILE A 2 -14.34 15.59 16.51
C ILE A 2 -15.34 14.81 15.65
N GLU A 3 -15.63 15.31 14.46
CA GLU A 3 -16.58 14.74 13.51
C GLU A 3 -16.13 14.98 12.07
N PHE A 4 -16.62 14.16 11.12
CA PHE A 4 -16.49 14.45 9.70
C PHE A 4 -17.43 15.58 9.28
N LEU A 5 -16.93 16.48 8.45
CA LEU A 5 -17.67 17.66 8.02
C LEU A 5 -18.29 17.46 6.62
N GLN A 6 -19.54 17.87 6.46
CA GLN A 6 -20.23 17.91 5.16
C GLN A 6 -19.85 19.20 4.41
N HIS A 7 -18.60 19.29 3.98
CA HIS A 7 -18.00 20.50 3.40
C HIS A 7 -18.69 21.01 2.10
N LYS A 8 -19.50 20.18 1.45
CA LYS A 8 -20.30 20.56 0.29
C LYS A 8 -21.50 21.45 0.66
N GLU A 9 -21.91 21.46 1.93
CA GLU A 9 -22.95 22.34 2.44
C GLU A 9 -22.39 23.75 2.66
N ASP A 10 -23.11 24.79 2.22
CA ASP A 10 -22.67 26.20 2.26
C ASP A 10 -22.33 26.67 3.70
N ILE A 11 -23.17 26.28 4.65
CA ILE A 11 -22.95 26.61 6.07
C ILE A 11 -21.61 26.03 6.56
N THR A 12 -21.39 24.74 6.33
CA THR A 12 -20.16 24.04 6.75
C THR A 12 -18.93 24.60 6.06
N ALA A 13 -19.01 24.89 4.75
CA ALA A 13 -17.91 25.51 4.01
C ALA A 13 -17.54 26.89 4.56
N ARG A 14 -18.52 27.73 4.93
CA ARG A 14 -18.29 29.02 5.57
C ARG A 14 -17.67 28.88 6.96
N GLU A 15 -18.10 27.90 7.75
CA GLU A 15 -17.47 27.61 9.06
C GLU A 15 -15.98 27.21 8.89
N ILE A 16 -15.65 26.39 7.88
CA ILE A 16 -14.28 26.02 7.56
C ILE A 16 -13.44 27.26 7.23
N ILE A 17 -13.95 28.14 6.35
CA ILE A 17 -13.28 29.39 6.00
C ILE A 17 -13.08 30.28 7.24
N ALA A 18 -14.07 30.39 8.12
CA ALA A 18 -13.96 31.19 9.36
C ALA A 18 -12.88 30.68 10.32
N VAL A 19 -12.54 29.37 10.28
CA VAL A 19 -11.44 28.80 11.05
C VAL A 19 -10.10 28.99 10.33
N GLN A 20 -10.06 28.72 9.02
CA GLN A 20 -8.79 28.65 8.29
C GLN A 20 -8.19 30.04 8.01
N GLN A 21 -8.99 31.04 7.66
CA GLN A 21 -8.44 32.36 7.34
C GLN A 21 -7.63 32.99 8.49
N PRO A 22 -8.16 33.11 9.74
CA PRO A 22 -7.35 33.66 10.83
C PRO A 22 -6.16 32.80 11.19
N ALA A 23 -6.23 31.46 10.99
CA ALA A 23 -5.12 30.57 11.23
C ALA A 23 -3.99 30.78 10.21
N TYR A 24 -4.30 30.85 8.92
CA TYR A 24 -3.31 31.10 7.87
C TYR A 24 -2.72 32.51 7.91
N ILE A 25 -3.47 33.53 8.35
CA ILE A 25 -2.91 34.86 8.62
C ILE A 25 -1.81 34.75 9.67
N LYS A 26 -2.05 34.03 10.78
CA LYS A 26 -1.03 33.80 11.80
C LYS A 26 0.15 32.97 11.31
N GLU A 27 -0.07 32.03 10.42
CA GLU A 27 1.00 31.27 9.79
C GLU A 27 1.84 32.16 8.87
N ALA A 28 1.22 32.99 8.03
CA ALA A 28 1.89 33.94 7.15
C ALA A 28 2.82 34.88 7.92
N GLU A 29 2.30 35.45 9.04
CA GLU A 29 3.11 36.27 9.96
C GLU A 29 4.33 35.50 10.52
N LEU A 30 4.10 34.23 10.91
CA LEU A 30 5.14 33.38 11.54
C LEU A 30 6.25 33.00 10.56
N ILE A 31 5.89 32.67 9.31
CA ILE A 31 6.84 32.19 8.30
C ILE A 31 7.48 33.34 7.51
N GLY A 32 6.89 34.53 7.56
CA GLY A 32 7.31 35.73 6.79
C GLY A 32 6.98 35.57 5.28
N PHE A 33 5.83 34.95 4.96
CA PHE A 33 5.40 34.72 3.59
C PHE A 33 3.86 34.79 3.51
N ASP A 34 3.35 35.70 2.70
CA ASP A 34 1.89 35.99 2.55
C ASP A 34 1.23 35.31 1.34
N GLY A 35 2.03 34.67 0.49
CA GLY A 35 1.55 33.96 -0.71
C GLY A 35 0.94 32.58 -0.44
N ILE A 36 0.35 32.32 0.75
CA ILE A 36 -0.32 31.06 1.08
C ILE A 36 -1.62 30.97 0.26
N PRO A 37 -1.76 29.97 -0.65
CA PRO A 37 -2.95 29.89 -1.53
C PRO A 37 -4.28 29.85 -0.78
N ALA A 38 -4.32 29.14 0.35
CA ALA A 38 -5.52 29.00 1.19
C ALA A 38 -6.04 30.32 1.79
N LEU A 39 -5.27 31.41 1.79
CA LEU A 39 -5.71 32.74 2.18
C LEU A 39 -6.71 33.36 1.17
N GLN A 40 -6.67 32.90 -0.08
CA GLN A 40 -7.53 33.38 -1.16
C GLN A 40 -8.79 32.54 -1.34
N GLU A 41 -8.85 31.38 -0.69
CA GLU A 41 -9.98 30.43 -0.82
C GLU A 41 -11.27 31.02 -0.24
N LYS A 42 -12.38 30.69 -0.91
CA LYS A 42 -13.75 31.02 -0.52
C LYS A 42 -14.54 29.76 -0.25
N ALA A 43 -15.73 29.90 0.31
CA ALA A 43 -16.62 28.76 0.58
C ALA A 43 -16.87 27.87 -0.65
N LYS A 44 -16.94 28.45 -1.85
CA LYS A 44 -17.13 27.71 -3.11
C LYS A 44 -15.94 26.78 -3.42
N ASP A 45 -14.72 27.19 -3.08
CA ASP A 45 -13.51 26.39 -3.31
C ASP A 45 -13.48 25.20 -2.36
N ILE A 46 -13.90 25.40 -1.11
CA ILE A 46 -14.10 24.31 -0.13
C ILE A 46 -15.17 23.33 -0.60
N GLN A 47 -16.30 23.82 -1.10
CA GLN A 47 -17.39 22.98 -1.63
C GLN A 47 -16.94 22.13 -2.83
N ALA A 48 -16.10 22.69 -3.69
CA ALA A 48 -15.56 22.01 -4.88
C ALA A 48 -14.43 21.04 -4.58
N SER A 49 -13.84 21.09 -3.38
CA SER A 49 -12.69 20.25 -3.00
C SER A 49 -13.07 18.77 -3.00
N HIS A 50 -12.10 17.93 -3.37
CA HIS A 50 -12.16 16.46 -3.27
C HIS A 50 -11.63 15.93 -1.93
N GLU A 51 -11.09 16.82 -1.09
CA GLU A 51 -10.55 16.46 0.22
C GLU A 51 -11.66 15.98 1.17
N GLN A 52 -11.31 15.11 2.09
CA GLN A 52 -12.16 14.75 3.22
C GLN A 52 -11.84 15.66 4.39
N PHE A 53 -12.88 16.26 4.99
CA PHE A 53 -12.74 17.21 6.08
C PHE A 53 -13.22 16.63 7.39
N ALA A 54 -12.45 16.86 8.47
CA ALA A 54 -12.89 16.63 9.85
C ALA A 54 -12.67 17.89 10.68
N GLY A 55 -13.56 18.12 11.63
CA GLY A 55 -13.57 19.31 12.45
C GLY A 55 -13.62 19.05 13.95
N TYR A 56 -12.97 19.90 14.72
CA TYR A 56 -13.09 19.93 16.17
C TYR A 56 -14.08 21.01 16.57
N ARG A 57 -15.22 20.60 17.19
CA ARG A 57 -16.19 21.54 17.76
C ARG A 57 -16.07 21.66 19.27
N LYS A 58 -16.18 22.89 19.74
CA LYS A 58 -16.30 23.24 21.16
C LYS A 58 -17.50 24.18 21.33
N ASP A 59 -18.41 23.82 22.22
CA ASP A 59 -19.62 24.61 22.50
C ASP A 59 -20.43 24.95 21.22
N GLY A 60 -20.54 23.98 20.28
CA GLY A 60 -21.20 24.13 18.98
C GLY A 60 -20.37 24.84 17.91
N ARG A 61 -19.30 25.57 18.26
CA ARG A 61 -18.47 26.33 17.33
C ARG A 61 -17.34 25.46 16.77
N LEU A 62 -17.10 25.52 15.48
CA LEU A 62 -15.93 24.91 14.83
C LEU A 62 -14.67 25.70 15.22
N ILE A 63 -13.65 25.04 15.78
CA ILE A 63 -12.41 25.67 16.27
C ILE A 63 -11.15 25.13 15.58
N GLY A 64 -11.22 23.96 14.98
CA GLY A 64 -10.11 23.38 14.23
C GLY A 64 -10.60 22.50 13.10
N VAL A 65 -9.82 22.44 12.03
CA VAL A 65 -10.12 21.67 10.83
C VAL A 65 -8.88 20.94 10.37
N ILE A 66 -9.04 19.70 9.95
CA ILE A 66 -8.06 18.94 9.22
C ILE A 66 -8.71 18.42 7.94
N SER A 67 -7.97 18.44 6.83
CA SER A 67 -8.40 17.79 5.61
C SER A 67 -7.30 16.92 5.04
N TYR A 68 -7.71 15.91 4.28
CA TYR A 68 -6.80 14.96 3.66
C TYR A 68 -7.38 14.38 2.38
N GLU A 69 -6.48 13.98 1.51
CA GLU A 69 -6.77 13.14 0.35
C GLU A 69 -6.23 11.74 0.59
N LYS A 70 -6.97 10.75 0.10
CA LYS A 70 -6.56 9.35 0.17
C LYS A 70 -6.34 8.83 -1.24
N ASN A 71 -5.10 8.48 -1.52
CA ASN A 71 -4.66 7.96 -2.80
C ASN A 71 -4.18 6.52 -2.60
N MET A 72 -5.01 5.53 -2.96
CA MET A 72 -4.77 4.09 -2.80
C MET A 72 -4.33 3.69 -1.37
N HIS A 73 -3.04 3.78 -1.05
CA HIS A 73 -2.46 3.41 0.25
C HIS A 73 -1.89 4.59 1.00
N ASP A 74 -1.70 5.70 0.31
CA ASP A 74 -1.12 6.90 0.86
C ASP A 74 -2.22 7.88 1.23
N LEU A 75 -1.99 8.59 2.30
CA LEU A 75 -2.84 9.68 2.75
C LEU A 75 -1.99 10.95 2.77
N THR A 76 -2.47 11.99 2.13
CA THR A 76 -1.85 13.32 2.18
C THR A 76 -2.71 14.23 3.04
N ILE A 77 -2.15 14.75 4.12
CA ILE A 77 -2.78 15.81 4.91
C ILE A 77 -2.61 17.11 4.15
N CYS A 78 -3.74 17.65 3.66
CA CYS A 78 -3.75 18.85 2.83
C CYS A 78 -3.76 20.12 3.67
N ARG A 79 -4.49 20.10 4.80
CA ARG A 79 -4.53 21.21 5.78
C ARG A 79 -4.74 20.71 7.20
N LEU A 80 -4.14 21.41 8.15
CA LEU A 80 -4.38 21.26 9.57
C LEU A 80 -4.33 22.65 10.22
N VAL A 81 -5.47 23.21 10.49
CA VAL A 81 -5.63 24.56 10.99
C VAL A 81 -6.45 24.59 12.28
N VAL A 82 -6.07 25.49 13.18
CA VAL A 82 -6.80 25.74 14.43
C VAL A 82 -7.02 27.25 14.52
N HIS A 83 -8.24 27.67 14.86
CA HIS A 83 -8.53 29.07 15.11
C HIS A 83 -7.61 29.60 16.22
N PRO A 84 -7.11 30.84 16.17
CA PRO A 84 -6.19 31.39 17.19
C PRO A 84 -6.70 31.24 18.63
N ASP A 85 -8.01 31.35 18.87
CA ASP A 85 -8.64 31.13 20.20
C ASP A 85 -8.44 29.70 20.72
N GLY A 86 -8.11 28.74 19.83
CA GLY A 86 -7.86 27.34 20.13
C GLY A 86 -6.39 26.95 20.23
N PHE A 87 -5.46 27.87 20.01
CA PHE A 87 -4.03 27.56 20.04
C PHE A 87 -3.56 27.01 21.39
N ARG A 88 -2.61 26.09 21.33
CA ARG A 88 -1.96 25.43 22.48
C ARG A 88 -2.89 24.66 23.42
N LYS A 89 -4.11 24.34 22.96
CA LYS A 89 -5.10 23.53 23.68
C LYS A 89 -5.13 22.06 23.22
N GLY A 90 -4.12 21.61 22.44
CA GLY A 90 -4.03 20.23 21.95
C GLY A 90 -4.95 19.87 20.77
N ILE A 91 -5.71 20.84 20.24
CA ILE A 91 -6.72 20.60 19.19
C ILE A 91 -6.08 20.04 17.92
N GLY A 92 -4.98 20.63 17.44
CA GLY A 92 -4.27 20.12 16.26
C GLY A 92 -3.78 18.67 16.43
N ARG A 93 -3.27 18.32 17.62
CA ARG A 93 -2.87 16.95 17.95
C ARG A 93 -4.06 16.00 17.93
N ALA A 94 -5.18 16.38 18.51
CA ALA A 94 -6.39 15.57 18.55
C ALA A 94 -6.96 15.30 17.15
N LEU A 95 -7.00 16.32 16.27
CA LEU A 95 -7.40 16.20 14.88
C LEU A 95 -6.47 15.26 14.09
N LEU A 96 -5.16 15.43 14.25
CA LEU A 96 -4.17 14.59 13.59
C LEU A 96 -4.31 13.12 14.02
N GLN A 97 -4.42 12.86 15.32
CA GLN A 97 -4.63 11.52 15.86
C GLN A 97 -5.94 10.89 15.38
N PHE A 98 -7.02 11.69 15.29
CA PHE A 98 -8.30 11.23 14.76
C PHE A 98 -8.14 10.74 13.31
N VAL A 99 -7.52 11.53 12.43
CA VAL A 99 -7.33 11.14 11.02
C VAL A 99 -6.43 9.91 10.91
N ILE A 100 -5.35 9.81 11.69
CA ILE A 100 -4.49 8.62 11.72
C ILE A 100 -5.29 7.38 12.13
N ALA A 101 -6.11 7.48 13.18
CA ALA A 101 -6.92 6.36 13.68
C ALA A 101 -8.02 5.93 12.70
N GLN A 102 -8.63 6.88 11.97
CA GLN A 102 -9.63 6.57 10.94
C GLN A 102 -9.03 5.95 9.67
N ASN A 103 -7.71 6.06 9.48
CA ASN A 103 -6.99 5.60 8.30
C ASN A 103 -5.84 4.64 8.65
N GLU A 104 -6.07 3.73 9.57
CA GLU A 104 -5.08 2.73 9.99
C GLU A 104 -4.60 1.83 8.84
N ASP A 105 -5.36 1.74 7.74
CA ASP A 105 -5.00 1.01 6.53
C ASP A 105 -4.03 1.77 5.62
N ALA A 106 -3.77 3.06 5.87
CA ALA A 106 -2.77 3.82 5.14
C ALA A 106 -1.36 3.21 5.32
N GLU A 107 -0.61 3.13 4.24
CA GLU A 107 0.77 2.63 4.28
C GLU A 107 1.74 3.77 4.62
N LYS A 108 1.42 4.95 4.13
CA LYS A 108 2.17 6.19 4.38
C LYS A 108 1.19 7.34 4.59
N ILE A 109 1.48 8.20 5.52
CA ILE A 109 0.80 9.50 5.69
C ILE A 109 1.84 10.59 5.43
N GLU A 110 1.52 11.47 4.50
CA GLU A 110 2.37 12.57 4.10
C GLU A 110 1.79 13.90 4.62
N VAL A 111 2.66 14.80 5.02
CA VAL A 111 2.30 16.20 5.27
C VAL A 111 3.46 17.10 4.87
N VAL A 112 3.13 18.26 4.32
CA VAL A 112 4.09 19.29 3.95
C VAL A 112 3.79 20.57 4.72
N THR A 113 4.82 21.21 5.26
CA THR A 113 4.69 22.49 5.96
C THR A 113 5.92 23.36 5.75
N ALA A 114 5.76 24.68 5.93
CA ALA A 114 6.90 25.58 5.86
C ALA A 114 7.92 25.25 6.96
N GLU A 115 9.21 25.22 6.62
CA GLU A 115 10.29 24.91 7.57
C GLU A 115 10.33 25.89 8.75
N LYS A 116 9.93 27.14 8.50
CA LYS A 116 9.80 28.19 9.52
C LYS A 116 8.58 28.02 10.44
N ASN A 117 7.57 27.19 10.06
CA ASN A 117 6.41 26.89 10.89
C ASN A 117 6.78 25.90 12.02
N LYS A 118 7.56 26.39 13.00
CA LYS A 118 8.05 25.57 14.12
C LYS A 118 6.95 24.84 14.90
N PRO A 119 5.76 25.47 15.15
CA PRO A 119 4.64 24.75 15.79
C PRO A 119 4.18 23.52 15.02
N ALA A 120 4.02 23.61 13.69
CA ALA A 120 3.62 22.49 12.86
C ALA A 120 4.71 21.42 12.79
N VAL A 121 5.97 21.81 12.56
CA VAL A 121 7.13 20.91 12.58
C VAL A 121 7.19 20.13 13.91
N SER A 122 7.05 20.83 15.05
CA SER A 122 7.05 20.19 16.37
C SER A 122 5.86 19.22 16.55
N LEU A 123 4.67 19.61 16.09
CA LEU A 123 3.47 18.75 16.15
C LEU A 123 3.67 17.44 15.39
N TYR A 124 4.13 17.52 14.14
CA TYR A 124 4.35 16.35 13.31
C TYR A 124 5.46 15.45 13.85
N THR A 125 6.58 16.03 14.26
CA THR A 125 7.69 15.27 14.87
C THR A 125 7.24 14.54 16.15
N GLN A 126 6.49 15.20 17.03
CA GLN A 126 5.95 14.57 18.24
C GLN A 126 4.88 13.50 17.95
N ALA A 127 4.19 13.59 16.81
CA ALA A 127 3.26 12.57 16.35
C ALA A 127 3.96 11.37 15.67
N GLY A 128 5.29 11.39 15.54
CA GLY A 128 6.09 10.31 14.98
C GLY A 128 6.40 10.44 13.48
N PHE A 129 6.04 11.58 12.87
CA PHE A 129 6.45 11.85 11.50
C PHE A 129 7.95 12.09 11.40
N GLN A 130 8.56 11.61 10.35
CA GLN A 130 9.96 11.79 10.02
C GLN A 130 10.10 12.77 8.87
N LYS A 131 10.96 13.77 9.02
CA LYS A 131 11.32 14.67 7.91
C LYS A 131 12.14 13.89 6.90
N VAL A 132 11.68 13.85 5.66
CA VAL A 132 12.32 13.08 4.58
C VAL A 132 12.98 13.97 3.54
N GLU A 133 12.45 15.18 3.36
CA GLU A 133 12.94 16.07 2.31
C GLU A 133 12.72 17.55 2.71
N THR A 134 13.52 18.43 2.11
CA THR A 134 13.26 19.87 2.08
C THR A 134 13.19 20.33 0.64
N VAL A 135 12.05 20.91 0.26
CA VAL A 135 11.78 21.39 -1.09
C VAL A 135 11.80 22.92 -1.10
N LYS A 136 12.48 23.52 -2.05
CA LYS A 136 12.46 24.95 -2.28
C LYS A 136 11.23 25.31 -3.11
N ALA A 137 10.20 25.90 -2.48
CA ALA A 137 8.99 26.32 -3.17
C ALA A 137 9.15 27.68 -3.87
N THR A 138 9.84 28.62 -3.21
CA THR A 138 10.25 29.91 -3.79
C THR A 138 11.65 30.27 -3.27
N GLU A 139 12.20 31.43 -3.67
CA GLU A 139 13.51 31.86 -3.15
C GLU A 139 13.51 32.00 -1.62
N ASP A 140 12.40 32.42 -1.04
CA ASP A 140 12.27 32.73 0.38
C ASP A 140 11.51 31.66 1.18
N LEU A 141 10.94 30.62 0.52
CA LEU A 141 10.11 29.62 1.15
C LEU A 141 10.67 28.22 0.96
N LEU A 142 11.11 27.62 2.05
CA LEU A 142 11.46 26.20 2.15
C LEU A 142 10.31 25.43 2.81
N LEU A 143 9.94 24.32 2.19
CA LEU A 143 8.96 23.38 2.70
C LEU A 143 9.64 22.12 3.19
N SER A 144 9.22 21.63 4.34
CA SER A 144 9.64 20.34 4.88
C SER A 144 8.57 19.29 4.62
N VAL A 145 8.96 18.19 3.99
CA VAL A 145 8.11 17.02 3.73
C VAL A 145 8.31 16.04 4.86
N PHE A 146 7.21 15.58 5.44
CA PHE A 146 7.21 14.63 6.53
C PHE A 146 6.38 13.39 6.16
N TYR A 147 6.89 12.20 6.50
CA TYR A 147 6.19 10.93 6.37
C TYR A 147 5.96 10.29 7.74
N LEU A 148 4.77 9.73 7.92
CA LEU A 148 4.45 8.79 8.98
C LEU A 148 4.08 7.46 8.37
N TYR A 149 4.73 6.40 8.82
CA TYR A 149 4.35 5.02 8.53
C TYR A 149 3.58 4.48 9.72
N PRO A 150 2.24 4.29 9.60
CA PRO A 150 1.43 3.81 10.72
C PRO A 150 1.94 2.48 11.26
N LYS A 151 1.93 2.35 12.59
CA LYS A 151 2.39 1.12 13.24
C LYS A 151 1.54 -0.06 12.83
N ARG A 152 2.16 -1.13 12.37
CA ARG A 152 1.52 -2.41 12.07
C ARG A 152 2.31 -3.53 12.69
N ASN A 153 1.64 -4.39 13.43
CA ASN A 153 2.27 -5.57 14.01
C ASN A 153 2.77 -6.52 12.90
N VAL A 154 4.08 -6.73 12.88
CA VAL A 154 4.75 -7.64 11.93
C VAL A 154 4.97 -8.97 12.64
N LYS A 155 4.01 -9.88 12.51
CA LYS A 155 4.09 -11.21 13.10
C LYS A 155 4.44 -12.25 12.03
N VAL A 156 5.65 -12.82 12.10
CA VAL A 156 6.07 -13.98 11.31
C VAL A 156 5.91 -15.23 12.18
N VAL A 157 5.13 -16.20 11.69
CA VAL A 157 4.83 -17.46 12.38
C VAL A 157 5.43 -18.64 11.62
N HIS A 158 5.54 -19.80 12.28
CA HIS A 158 5.91 -21.04 11.61
C HIS A 158 4.90 -21.40 10.52
N TYR A 159 5.32 -22.23 9.57
CA TYR A 159 4.43 -22.75 8.54
C TYR A 159 3.18 -23.42 9.17
N ASN A 160 2.05 -23.25 8.51
CA ASN A 160 0.80 -23.83 8.93
C ASN A 160 0.12 -24.49 7.73
N GLU A 161 -0.09 -25.79 7.79
CA GLU A 161 -0.73 -26.59 6.73
C GLU A 161 -2.12 -26.07 6.36
N LYS A 162 -2.83 -25.46 7.30
CA LYS A 162 -4.12 -24.82 7.08
C LYS A 162 -4.11 -23.70 6.04
N TRP A 163 -2.94 -23.16 5.70
CA TRP A 163 -2.86 -22.13 4.66
C TRP A 163 -3.29 -22.63 3.28
N ALA A 164 -3.02 -23.90 2.98
CA ALA A 164 -3.48 -24.52 1.73
C ALA A 164 -5.02 -24.69 1.72
N GLU A 165 -5.62 -25.04 2.86
CA GLU A 165 -7.07 -25.14 3.03
C GLU A 165 -7.73 -23.76 2.88
N LEU A 166 -7.22 -22.75 3.61
CA LEU A 166 -7.70 -21.37 3.54
C LEU A 166 -7.63 -20.79 2.11
N PHE A 167 -6.56 -21.09 1.39
CA PHE A 167 -6.45 -20.74 -0.03
C PHE A 167 -7.54 -21.42 -0.85
N SER A 168 -7.76 -22.71 -0.65
CA SER A 168 -8.75 -23.50 -1.42
C SER A 168 -10.18 -23.00 -1.19
N GLU A 169 -10.55 -22.71 0.06
CA GLU A 169 -11.84 -22.15 0.41
C GLU A 169 -12.06 -20.77 -0.25
N GLU A 170 -11.06 -19.89 -0.12
CA GLU A 170 -11.17 -18.55 -0.67
C GLU A 170 -11.16 -18.53 -2.19
N LYS A 171 -10.41 -19.43 -2.82
CA LYS A 171 -10.48 -19.69 -4.28
C LYS A 171 -11.90 -20.03 -4.72
N GLY A 172 -12.61 -20.85 -3.96
CA GLY A 172 -14.01 -21.18 -4.21
C GLY A 172 -14.91 -19.95 -4.18
N ARG A 173 -14.78 -19.12 -3.15
CA ARG A 173 -15.55 -17.87 -3.00
C ARG A 173 -15.30 -16.89 -4.14
N LEU A 174 -14.05 -16.70 -4.52
CA LEU A 174 -13.67 -15.79 -5.60
C LEU A 174 -14.18 -16.28 -6.97
N LYS A 175 -14.18 -17.61 -7.20
CA LYS A 175 -14.79 -18.18 -8.40
C LYS A 175 -16.30 -17.93 -8.48
N LEU A 176 -17.00 -17.91 -7.36
CA LEU A 176 -18.44 -17.57 -7.35
C LEU A 176 -18.68 -16.09 -7.68
N VAL A 177 -17.78 -15.18 -7.27
CA VAL A 177 -17.89 -13.75 -7.55
C VAL A 177 -17.62 -13.46 -9.03
N PHE A 178 -16.50 -13.94 -9.56
CA PHE A 178 -16.01 -13.56 -10.89
C PHE A 178 -16.46 -14.50 -12.01
N GLY A 179 -16.91 -15.72 -11.67
CA GLY A 179 -17.41 -16.70 -12.65
C GLY A 179 -16.42 -16.96 -13.79
N PRO A 180 -16.89 -16.79 -15.05
CA PRO A 180 -16.10 -17.09 -16.25
C PRO A 180 -14.97 -16.08 -16.51
N GLU A 181 -14.91 -14.95 -15.79
CA GLU A 181 -13.84 -13.98 -15.92
C GLU A 181 -12.50 -14.56 -15.43
N ILE A 182 -12.54 -15.47 -14.45
CA ILE A 182 -11.35 -16.16 -13.95
C ILE A 182 -10.86 -17.22 -14.93
N ILE A 183 -9.59 -17.12 -15.33
CA ILE A 183 -8.87 -18.14 -16.10
C ILE A 183 -8.15 -19.11 -15.17
N ALA A 184 -7.37 -18.57 -14.22
CA ALA A 184 -6.61 -19.37 -13.25
C ALA A 184 -6.52 -18.66 -11.90
N VAL A 185 -6.36 -19.46 -10.82
CA VAL A 185 -6.13 -18.97 -9.45
C VAL A 185 -4.96 -19.72 -8.85
N HIS A 186 -3.95 -18.99 -8.43
CA HIS A 186 -2.69 -19.51 -7.90
C HIS A 186 -2.47 -19.07 -6.47
N HIS A 187 -2.03 -19.98 -5.60
CA HIS A 187 -1.47 -19.65 -4.31
C HIS A 187 -0.04 -19.19 -4.51
N ILE A 188 0.27 -17.96 -4.12
CA ILE A 188 1.59 -17.35 -4.24
C ILE A 188 2.10 -16.87 -2.88
N GLY A 189 3.25 -16.21 -2.87
CA GLY A 189 3.85 -15.69 -1.65
C GLY A 189 4.34 -16.78 -0.70
N SER A 190 4.79 -16.36 0.46
CA SER A 190 5.49 -17.25 1.41
C SER A 190 4.61 -18.34 2.01
N THR A 191 3.28 -18.10 2.14
CA THR A 191 2.33 -19.10 2.68
C THR A 191 2.07 -20.25 1.71
N SER A 192 2.44 -20.08 0.43
CA SER A 192 2.33 -21.13 -0.59
C SER A 192 3.53 -22.09 -0.62
N ILE A 193 4.58 -21.81 0.14
CA ILE A 193 5.83 -22.58 0.14
C ILE A 193 5.87 -23.46 1.40
N PRO A 194 5.96 -24.79 1.27
CA PRO A 194 6.02 -25.70 2.42
C PRO A 194 7.14 -25.32 3.39
N ASP A 195 6.92 -25.51 4.68
CA ASP A 195 7.84 -25.28 5.79
C ASP A 195 8.36 -23.84 5.94
N MET A 196 7.89 -22.89 5.13
CA MET A 196 8.33 -21.52 5.17
C MET A 196 7.60 -20.71 6.24
N ALA A 197 8.35 -20.14 7.19
CA ALA A 197 7.80 -19.15 8.11
C ALA A 197 7.35 -17.88 7.37
N ALA A 198 6.14 -17.39 7.68
CA ALA A 198 5.52 -16.26 6.99
C ALA A 198 4.61 -15.44 7.89
N LYS A 199 4.23 -14.24 7.46
CA LYS A 199 3.02 -13.60 7.98
C LYS A 199 1.83 -14.45 7.58
N PRO A 200 0.81 -14.64 8.46
CA PRO A 200 -0.34 -15.50 8.17
C PRO A 200 -1.35 -14.82 7.23
N ILE A 201 -0.87 -14.46 6.04
CA ILE A 201 -1.64 -13.79 5.00
C ILE A 201 -1.57 -14.67 3.75
N ILE A 202 -2.72 -15.02 3.22
CA ILE A 202 -2.82 -15.81 1.99
C ILE A 202 -2.71 -14.88 0.78
N ASP A 203 -1.63 -14.97 0.06
CA ASP A 203 -1.42 -14.23 -1.18
C ASP A 203 -1.95 -15.06 -2.37
N MET A 204 -2.88 -14.48 -3.11
CA MET A 204 -3.53 -15.11 -4.25
C MET A 204 -3.24 -14.32 -5.52
N LEU A 205 -2.86 -15.01 -6.59
CA LEU A 205 -2.75 -14.43 -7.92
C LEU A 205 -3.84 -15.02 -8.81
N ILE A 206 -4.58 -14.16 -9.48
CA ILE A 206 -5.69 -14.53 -10.34
C ILE A 206 -5.44 -14.00 -11.75
N GLU A 207 -5.50 -14.91 -12.71
CA GLU A 207 -5.50 -14.57 -14.12
C GLU A 207 -6.94 -14.36 -14.58
N VAL A 208 -7.19 -13.22 -15.21
CA VAL A 208 -8.50 -12.84 -15.74
C VAL A 208 -8.48 -12.64 -17.25
N ARG A 209 -9.66 -12.62 -17.86
CA ARG A 209 -9.82 -12.37 -19.30
C ARG A 209 -9.61 -10.90 -19.62
N SER A 210 -10.20 -9.99 -18.81
CA SER A 210 -10.05 -8.56 -18.92
C SER A 210 -9.81 -7.92 -17.56
N ILE A 211 -8.71 -7.19 -17.42
CA ILE A 211 -8.40 -6.50 -16.17
C ILE A 211 -9.32 -5.30 -15.93
N GLU A 212 -9.84 -4.71 -16.98
CA GLU A 212 -10.75 -3.57 -16.91
C GLU A 212 -12.12 -3.99 -16.39
N ALA A 213 -12.59 -5.18 -16.77
CA ALA A 213 -13.85 -5.75 -16.31
C ALA A 213 -13.88 -6.02 -14.78
N VAL A 214 -12.71 -6.19 -14.15
CA VAL A 214 -12.63 -6.52 -12.71
C VAL A 214 -13.30 -5.49 -11.83
N SER A 215 -13.23 -4.20 -12.16
CA SER A 215 -13.77 -3.12 -11.33
C SER A 215 -15.31 -3.19 -11.15
N GLN A 216 -16.04 -3.82 -12.06
CA GLN A 216 -17.50 -4.01 -11.94
C GLN A 216 -17.87 -4.97 -10.80
N TYR A 217 -16.93 -5.77 -10.31
CA TYR A 217 -17.13 -6.71 -9.20
C TYR A 217 -16.79 -6.11 -7.81
N ASP A 218 -16.41 -4.83 -7.73
CA ASP A 218 -16.01 -4.20 -6.48
C ASP A 218 -17.07 -4.29 -5.38
N THR A 219 -18.35 -4.19 -5.73
CA THR A 219 -19.47 -4.31 -4.79
C THR A 219 -19.57 -5.74 -4.23
N GLN A 220 -19.46 -6.76 -5.09
CA GLN A 220 -19.48 -8.16 -4.69
C GLN A 220 -18.24 -8.49 -3.85
N MET A 221 -17.06 -7.97 -4.20
CA MET A 221 -15.85 -8.14 -3.41
C MET A 221 -15.99 -7.53 -2.01
N LYS A 222 -16.60 -6.34 -1.90
CA LYS A 222 -16.91 -5.74 -0.60
C LYS A 222 -17.84 -6.60 0.23
N SER A 223 -18.86 -7.22 -0.37
CA SER A 223 -19.82 -8.08 0.35
C SER A 223 -19.18 -9.33 0.96
N ILE A 224 -18.07 -9.81 0.43
CA ILE A 224 -17.29 -10.93 0.99
C ILE A 224 -16.06 -10.48 1.80
N GLY A 225 -16.02 -9.20 2.19
CA GLY A 225 -15.05 -8.62 3.12
C GLY A 225 -13.75 -8.12 2.52
N TYR A 226 -13.68 -7.94 1.19
CA TYR A 226 -12.54 -7.33 0.53
C TYR A 226 -12.69 -5.82 0.38
N THR A 227 -11.56 -5.13 0.46
CA THR A 227 -11.43 -3.71 0.10
C THR A 227 -10.70 -3.62 -1.23
N PRO A 228 -11.37 -3.11 -2.29
CA PRO A 228 -10.72 -2.82 -3.57
C PRO A 228 -9.67 -1.71 -3.40
N LYS A 229 -8.54 -1.85 -4.08
CA LYS A 229 -7.41 -0.90 -4.02
C LYS A 229 -6.93 -0.46 -5.42
N GLY A 230 -7.74 -0.70 -6.46
CA GLY A 230 -7.37 -0.39 -7.84
C GLY A 230 -6.04 -1.06 -8.24
N GLU A 231 -5.21 -0.36 -8.95
CA GLU A 231 -3.88 -0.84 -9.38
C GLU A 231 -2.85 -0.92 -8.25
N ASN A 232 -3.05 -0.17 -7.18
CA ASN A 232 -2.17 -0.17 -6.00
C ASN A 232 -0.70 0.09 -6.35
N GLY A 233 -0.44 1.07 -7.23
CA GLY A 233 0.91 1.47 -7.66
C GLY A 233 1.58 0.55 -8.68
N ILE A 234 0.90 -0.49 -9.18
CA ILE A 234 1.41 -1.37 -10.25
C ILE A 234 0.44 -1.33 -11.41
N ALA A 235 0.87 -0.74 -12.53
CA ALA A 235 0.06 -0.60 -13.73
C ALA A 235 -0.43 -1.97 -14.25
N GLY A 236 -1.70 -2.03 -14.67
CA GLY A 236 -2.31 -3.26 -15.20
C GLY A 236 -2.66 -4.29 -14.13
N ARG A 237 -2.64 -3.94 -12.83
CA ARG A 237 -3.08 -4.80 -11.74
C ARG A 237 -4.45 -4.36 -11.21
N ARG A 238 -5.24 -5.32 -10.68
CA ARG A 238 -6.28 -5.03 -9.69
C ARG A 238 -5.94 -5.74 -8.40
N TYR A 239 -5.97 -4.99 -7.30
CA TYR A 239 -5.55 -5.48 -6.00
C TYR A 239 -6.65 -5.35 -4.96
N PHE A 240 -6.81 -6.39 -4.14
CA PHE A 240 -7.80 -6.44 -3.08
C PHE A 240 -7.17 -6.95 -1.78
N GLN A 241 -7.64 -6.42 -0.66
CA GLN A 241 -7.20 -6.80 0.68
C GLN A 241 -8.40 -7.21 1.54
N LYS A 242 -8.26 -8.23 2.37
CA LYS A 242 -9.29 -8.68 3.31
C LYS A 242 -8.77 -8.62 4.74
N GLY A 243 -9.62 -8.15 5.66
CA GLY A 243 -9.33 -8.16 7.10
C GLY A 243 -8.73 -6.86 7.66
N GLY A 244 -8.74 -5.74 6.93
CA GLY A 244 -8.25 -4.44 7.42
C GLY A 244 -6.83 -4.52 8.01
N ASN A 245 -6.63 -4.10 9.27
CA ASN A 245 -5.33 -4.21 9.95
C ASN A 245 -4.96 -5.64 10.35
N LYS A 246 -5.95 -6.52 10.55
CA LYS A 246 -5.75 -7.96 10.75
C LYS A 246 -5.91 -8.69 9.42
N ARG A 247 -5.08 -8.30 8.44
CA ARG A 247 -5.13 -8.84 7.09
C ARG A 247 -5.04 -10.36 7.08
N THR A 248 -5.91 -10.97 6.28
CA THR A 248 -5.96 -12.42 6.10
C THR A 248 -5.63 -12.83 4.67
N HIS A 249 -6.04 -12.02 3.68
CA HIS A 249 -5.83 -12.34 2.27
C HIS A 249 -5.42 -11.09 1.47
N HIS A 250 -4.56 -11.32 0.49
CA HIS A 250 -4.26 -10.40 -0.61
C HIS A 250 -4.59 -11.07 -1.93
N VAL A 251 -5.28 -10.35 -2.81
CA VAL A 251 -5.59 -10.83 -4.15
C VAL A 251 -4.98 -9.89 -5.18
N HIS A 252 -4.11 -10.44 -6.01
CA HIS A 252 -3.48 -9.78 -7.15
C HIS A 252 -4.11 -10.32 -8.41
N MET A 253 -4.76 -9.46 -9.19
CA MET A 253 -5.38 -9.86 -10.46
C MET A 253 -4.66 -9.20 -11.62
N TYR A 254 -4.38 -9.99 -12.63
CA TYR A 254 -3.75 -9.56 -13.87
C TYR A 254 -4.47 -10.19 -15.06
N GLU A 255 -4.49 -9.48 -16.17
CA GLU A 255 -4.93 -10.03 -17.43
C GLU A 255 -3.98 -11.14 -17.90
N LYS A 256 -4.52 -12.17 -18.52
CA LYS A 256 -3.75 -13.31 -19.05
C LYS A 256 -2.62 -12.80 -19.96
N GLY A 257 -1.42 -13.32 -19.73
CA GLY A 257 -0.22 -12.93 -20.48
C GLY A 257 0.55 -11.76 -19.87
N ASN A 258 0.06 -11.16 -18.79
CA ASN A 258 0.83 -10.12 -18.09
C ASN A 258 2.12 -10.72 -17.49
N PRO A 259 3.31 -10.12 -17.74
CA PRO A 259 4.60 -10.64 -17.27
C PRO A 259 4.70 -10.81 -15.75
N ALA A 260 3.92 -10.04 -14.98
CA ALA A 260 3.90 -10.17 -13.52
C ALA A 260 3.39 -11.54 -13.05
N ILE A 261 2.52 -12.19 -13.83
CA ILE A 261 2.04 -13.54 -13.52
C ILE A 261 3.21 -14.52 -13.47
N GLU A 262 3.98 -14.55 -14.54
CA GLU A 262 5.14 -15.43 -14.65
C GLU A 262 6.17 -15.14 -13.54
N ARG A 263 6.46 -13.88 -13.28
CA ARG A 263 7.40 -13.46 -12.22
C ARG A 263 7.00 -14.03 -10.85
N HIS A 264 5.73 -13.91 -10.48
CA HIS A 264 5.24 -14.43 -9.18
C HIS A 264 5.28 -15.97 -9.12
N LEU A 265 4.87 -16.64 -10.20
CA LEU A 265 4.87 -18.10 -10.24
C LEU A 265 6.29 -18.67 -10.23
N LEU A 266 7.18 -18.07 -11.00
CA LEU A 266 8.57 -18.50 -11.09
C LEU A 266 9.31 -18.32 -9.74
N PHE A 267 9.11 -17.19 -9.06
CA PHE A 267 9.67 -16.96 -7.72
C PHE A 267 9.18 -18.02 -6.74
N ARG A 268 7.88 -18.32 -6.72
CA ARG A 268 7.30 -19.39 -5.89
C ARG A 268 7.92 -20.74 -6.19
N ASP A 269 7.96 -21.11 -7.46
CA ASP A 269 8.39 -22.43 -7.91
C ASP A 269 9.89 -22.63 -7.70
N TYR A 270 10.69 -21.57 -7.85
CA TYR A 270 12.10 -21.55 -7.50
C TYR A 270 12.32 -21.85 -6.02
N LEU A 271 11.62 -21.15 -5.12
CA LEU A 271 11.75 -21.38 -3.69
C LEU A 271 11.23 -22.77 -3.23
N ARG A 272 10.25 -23.32 -3.93
CA ARG A 272 9.79 -24.70 -3.69
C ARG A 272 10.83 -25.73 -4.12
N ALA A 273 11.56 -25.46 -5.19
CA ALA A 273 12.60 -26.33 -5.71
C ALA A 273 13.92 -26.24 -4.94
N HIS A 274 14.11 -25.17 -4.13
CA HIS A 274 15.33 -24.89 -3.39
C HIS A 274 15.02 -24.63 -1.91
N PRO A 275 14.76 -25.68 -1.12
CA PRO A 275 14.38 -25.56 0.29
C PRO A 275 15.41 -24.83 1.16
N GLU A 276 16.72 -24.94 0.83
CA GLU A 276 17.80 -24.24 1.49
C GLU A 276 17.66 -22.70 1.34
N ILE A 277 17.38 -22.21 0.14
CA ILE A 277 17.15 -20.80 -0.16
C ILE A 277 15.85 -20.30 0.52
N ALA A 278 14.82 -21.14 0.49
CA ALA A 278 13.56 -20.87 1.19
C ALA A 278 13.78 -20.71 2.71
N LYS A 279 14.67 -21.53 3.31
CA LYS A 279 15.04 -21.46 4.72
C LYS A 279 15.81 -20.17 5.05
N GLU A 280 16.76 -19.77 4.20
CA GLU A 280 17.47 -18.49 4.36
C GLU A 280 16.50 -17.31 4.36
N TYR A 281 15.55 -17.29 3.43
CA TYR A 281 14.52 -16.27 3.39
C TYR A 281 13.62 -16.27 4.63
N ALA A 282 13.28 -17.45 5.16
CA ALA A 282 12.52 -17.56 6.40
C ALA A 282 13.29 -16.97 7.60
N VAL A 283 14.61 -17.22 7.69
CA VAL A 283 15.50 -16.65 8.72
C VAL A 283 15.54 -15.13 8.61
N LEU A 284 15.75 -14.59 7.39
CA LEU A 284 15.74 -13.15 7.13
C LEU A 284 14.43 -12.52 7.61
N LYS A 285 13.28 -13.10 7.25
CA LYS A 285 11.96 -12.59 7.64
C LYS A 285 11.75 -12.58 9.15
N LYS A 286 12.17 -13.64 9.87
CA LYS A 286 12.09 -13.69 11.33
C LYS A 286 12.96 -12.62 11.98
N ARG A 287 14.19 -12.42 11.50
CA ARG A 287 15.09 -11.38 11.97
C ARG A 287 14.50 -9.99 11.79
N LEU A 288 14.00 -9.67 10.58
CA LEU A 288 13.40 -8.37 10.29
C LEU A 288 12.13 -8.11 11.11
N ALA A 289 11.30 -9.13 11.33
CA ALA A 289 10.12 -9.01 12.18
C ALA A 289 10.49 -8.73 13.65
N ALA A 290 11.56 -9.32 14.15
CA ALA A 290 12.08 -9.06 15.50
C ALA A 290 12.71 -7.65 15.62
N GLN A 291 13.41 -7.19 14.57
CA GLN A 291 13.99 -5.85 14.53
C GLN A 291 12.96 -4.73 14.35
N HIS A 292 11.88 -5.00 13.62
CA HIS A 292 10.87 -4.02 13.24
C HIS A 292 9.44 -4.52 13.55
N PRO A 293 9.12 -4.83 14.82
CA PRO A 293 7.86 -5.47 15.20
C PRO A 293 6.62 -4.61 14.88
N ASP A 294 6.78 -3.28 14.87
CA ASP A 294 5.70 -2.32 14.66
C ASP A 294 5.81 -1.56 13.32
N SER A 295 6.82 -1.88 12.49
CA SER A 295 7.08 -1.16 11.24
C SER A 295 7.06 -2.10 10.04
N ILE A 296 5.88 -2.22 9.42
CA ILE A 296 5.72 -2.99 8.18
C ILE A 296 6.60 -2.43 7.04
N HIS A 297 6.80 -1.10 7.00
CA HIS A 297 7.63 -0.45 6.00
C HIS A 297 9.09 -0.92 6.07
N GLN A 298 9.72 -0.85 7.25
CA GLN A 298 11.11 -1.30 7.44
C GLN A 298 11.25 -2.81 7.21
N TYR A 299 10.24 -3.60 7.61
CA TYR A 299 10.21 -5.02 7.33
C TYR A 299 10.17 -5.32 5.82
N ILE A 300 9.38 -4.57 5.03
CA ILE A 300 9.32 -4.73 3.58
C ILE A 300 10.64 -4.29 2.94
N GLN A 301 11.14 -3.13 3.29
CA GLN A 301 12.39 -2.58 2.77
C GLN A 301 13.59 -3.50 3.04
N GLY A 302 13.67 -4.06 4.25
CA GLY A 302 14.79 -4.93 4.63
C GLY A 302 14.89 -6.26 3.87
N LYS A 303 13.84 -6.69 3.16
CA LYS A 303 13.85 -7.90 2.33
C LYS A 303 13.91 -7.64 0.82
N ASP A 304 13.85 -6.38 0.39
CA ASP A 304 13.68 -6.01 -1.01
C ASP A 304 14.84 -6.47 -1.89
N ASP A 305 16.07 -6.22 -1.46
CA ASP A 305 17.27 -6.62 -2.20
C ASP A 305 17.42 -8.13 -2.29
N TRP A 306 17.08 -8.85 -1.20
CA TRP A 306 17.07 -10.30 -1.21
C TRP A 306 16.06 -10.85 -2.23
N ILE A 307 14.85 -10.27 -2.28
CA ILE A 307 13.80 -10.68 -3.23
C ILE A 307 14.26 -10.45 -4.66
N LYS A 308 14.85 -9.28 -4.99
CA LYS A 308 15.38 -8.98 -6.32
C LYS A 308 16.43 -10.01 -6.76
N THR A 309 17.38 -10.32 -5.88
CA THR A 309 18.40 -11.34 -6.15
C THR A 309 17.78 -12.73 -6.37
N ALA A 310 16.81 -13.11 -5.57
CA ALA A 310 16.11 -14.39 -5.72
C ALA A 310 15.27 -14.45 -7.00
N GLU A 311 14.64 -13.34 -7.42
CA GLU A 311 13.93 -13.26 -8.70
C GLU A 311 14.88 -13.42 -9.90
N GLU A 312 16.08 -12.85 -9.84
CA GLU A 312 17.11 -13.04 -10.88
C GLU A 312 17.59 -14.49 -10.94
N ASN A 313 17.84 -15.10 -9.79
CA ASN A 313 18.24 -16.50 -9.71
C ASN A 313 17.13 -17.43 -10.23
N ALA A 314 15.88 -17.12 -9.96
CA ALA A 314 14.73 -17.86 -10.47
C ALA A 314 14.67 -17.81 -12.03
N LYS A 315 14.96 -16.65 -12.63
CA LYS A 315 15.03 -16.53 -14.09
C LYS A 315 16.13 -17.41 -14.69
N ARG A 316 17.36 -17.36 -14.13
CA ARG A 316 18.48 -18.20 -14.55
C ARG A 316 18.17 -19.70 -14.41
N TRP A 317 17.52 -20.08 -13.30
CA TRP A 317 17.07 -21.46 -13.08
C TRP A 317 16.10 -21.95 -14.16
N LYS A 318 15.15 -21.11 -14.60
CA LYS A 318 14.24 -21.43 -15.70
C LYS A 318 14.99 -21.61 -17.02
N GLU A 319 15.92 -20.70 -17.33
CA GLU A 319 16.73 -20.75 -18.55
C GLU A 319 17.57 -22.01 -18.61
N GLY A 320 18.21 -22.42 -17.50
CA GLY A 320 18.98 -23.65 -17.41
C GLY A 320 18.14 -24.91 -17.61
N ARG A 321 16.90 -24.93 -17.13
CA ARG A 321 15.94 -26.06 -17.38
C ARG A 321 15.51 -26.14 -18.85
N ASN A 322 15.28 -25.03 -19.50
CA ASN A 322 14.92 -24.99 -20.89
C ASN A 322 16.04 -25.51 -21.78
N ASN A 323 17.31 -25.16 -21.47
CA ASN A 323 18.48 -25.65 -22.19
C ASN A 323 18.70 -27.15 -21.97
N ALA A 324 18.48 -27.67 -20.76
CA ALA A 324 18.58 -29.10 -20.47
C ALA A 324 17.50 -29.93 -21.19
N ASN A 325 16.28 -29.43 -21.28
CA ASN A 325 15.20 -30.07 -22.02
C ASN A 325 15.36 -29.96 -23.56
N GLY A 326 16.00 -28.90 -24.05
CA GLY A 326 16.34 -28.72 -25.47
C GLY A 326 17.45 -29.66 -25.96
N SER A 327 18.31 -30.14 -25.04
CA SER A 327 19.41 -31.06 -25.38
C SER A 327 18.99 -32.52 -25.48
N VAL A 328 17.78 -32.87 -25.08
CA VAL A 328 17.24 -34.26 -25.16
C VAL A 328 16.53 -34.59 -26.51
N VAL A 329 16.33 -33.58 -27.38
CA VAL A 329 15.61 -33.76 -28.64
C VAL A 329 16.53 -34.07 -29.85
N CYS A 330 17.85 -34.13 -29.69
CA CYS A 330 18.81 -34.36 -30.81
C CYS A 330 19.64 -35.63 -30.64
N TYR A 331 19.04 -36.75 -30.28
CA TYR A 331 19.66 -38.08 -30.47
C TYR A 331 18.58 -39.14 -30.72
N ASN A 332 18.06 -39.18 -31.96
CA ASN A 332 17.53 -40.36 -32.58
C ASN A 332 17.12 -40.03 -34.03
N SER A 333 18.02 -40.20 -34.94
CA SER A 333 17.81 -40.72 -36.29
C SER A 333 19.09 -40.47 -37.09
N GLU A 334 19.82 -41.53 -37.29
CA GLU A 334 20.53 -41.87 -38.50
C GLU A 334 21.66 -42.83 -38.16
N ASN A 335 21.36 -44.11 -38.38
CA ASN A 335 22.25 -45.03 -39.09
C ASN A 335 21.81 -46.47 -38.84
N ASP A 336 20.99 -46.94 -39.75
CA ASP A 336 20.99 -48.30 -40.19
C ASP A 336 20.59 -48.28 -41.65
N GLU A 337 21.57 -48.40 -42.49
CA GLU A 337 21.48 -49.10 -43.79
C GLU A 337 22.83 -48.94 -44.54
N ASN A 338 23.52 -50.07 -44.57
CA ASN A 338 24.29 -50.63 -45.70
C ASN A 338 25.32 -51.58 -45.11
N GLY A 339 25.23 -52.86 -45.20
CA GLY A 339 24.98 -53.69 -46.33
C GLY A 339 26.30 -53.99 -47.07
N GLY A 340 26.81 -55.25 -46.94
CA GLY A 340 27.78 -55.69 -47.89
C GLY A 340 28.93 -56.54 -47.30
N LEU A 341 28.75 -57.81 -47.27
CA LEU A 341 29.56 -58.91 -47.79
C LEU A 341 31.06 -58.69 -48.03
N THR A 342 31.82 -59.66 -47.57
CA THR A 342 32.80 -60.56 -48.19
C THR A 342 34.12 -60.71 -47.46
N LEU A 343 34.34 -61.95 -47.13
CA LEU A 343 35.43 -62.88 -46.95
C LEU A 343 35.90 -63.12 -45.51
#